data_006b46b28f7b41b50dd1460277e23281
#
_entry.id   006b46b28f7b41b50dd1460277e23281
#
_cell.length_a   1.000
_cell.length_b   1.000
_cell.length_c   1.000
_cell.angle_alpha   90.00
_cell.angle_beta   90.00
_cell.angle_gamma   90.00
#
_symmetry.space_group_name_H-M   'P 1'
#
loop_
_entity.id
_entity.type
_entity.pdbx_description
1 polymer ?
#
loop_
_entity_poly.entity_id
_entity_poly.type
_entity_poly.pdbx_seq_one_letter_code
_entity_poly.pdbx_strand_id
1 'polypeptide(L)'
;MRRAGNGIAPIYAQQSIREMIRTGRSPQQVMQDALAGMQAAGAEEITGADADHLKTTDDVTRTVEAGFCFFTIDPSDYVDQGADDYSESQLREKFSALRQQALWFDDYCGTTRTFGNVSIEFSEAVCLRATVKYGAAIQQAIALSGVIREANRAVGRDYEIELSVDETPQPTTLAEHAIIAGECLASGMPLVSLAPRFIGELEKGVDYKGDLQILEASLDAHAAIASELGPYKLSLHSGSDKLSMYGALARATAGQFHVKTAGTSYLEALRVAARCDEDLFRRIVTFARSRYETDRATYHVSATLDATPPAEEIQHARELEKIYLELWDDVPQGKGFTEPGRQILHCTFGSVLSGTLGEELVQLLSSEQAMYTEVLAEHFARHLEALRSGIE
;
A
#
# COMPACT_ATOMS: atom_id res chain seq x y z
N MET A 1 2.86 -14.22 -13.01
CA MET A 1 3.78 -13.06 -13.13
C MET A 1 4.43 -13.04 -14.51
N ARG A 2 5.39 -13.90 -14.88
CA ARG A 2 6.11 -13.84 -16.16
C ARG A 2 5.23 -13.80 -17.40
N ARG A 3 4.12 -14.54 -17.44
CA ARG A 3 3.22 -14.60 -18.62
C ARG A 3 2.34 -13.35 -18.77
N ALA A 4 1.93 -12.73 -17.68
CA ALA A 4 1.03 -11.58 -17.68
C ALA A 4 1.75 -10.25 -17.44
N GLY A 5 2.94 -10.26 -16.83
CA GLY A 5 3.65 -9.07 -16.39
C GLY A 5 4.28 -8.21 -17.48
N ASN A 6 4.75 -8.83 -18.58
CA ASN A 6 5.30 -8.20 -19.80
C ASN A 6 5.93 -6.80 -19.58
N GLY A 7 7.07 -6.73 -18.89
CA GLY A 7 7.76 -5.47 -18.60
C GLY A 7 7.50 -4.88 -17.20
N ILE A 8 6.52 -5.37 -16.45
CA ILE A 8 6.33 -4.99 -15.05
C ILE A 8 7.26 -5.83 -14.17
N ALA A 9 8.22 -5.18 -13.52
CA ALA A 9 9.18 -5.84 -12.63
C ALA A 9 8.52 -6.25 -11.30
N PRO A 10 8.69 -7.51 -10.84
CA PRO A 10 8.13 -7.96 -9.57
C PRO A 10 9.03 -7.59 -8.39
N ILE A 11 8.42 -7.36 -7.22
CA ILE A 11 9.07 -7.35 -5.91
C ILE A 11 8.47 -8.52 -5.13
N TYR A 12 9.26 -9.58 -4.89
CA TYR A 12 8.75 -10.80 -4.26
C TYR A 12 8.81 -10.74 -2.73
N ALA A 13 9.90 -10.25 -2.16
CA ALA A 13 9.97 -10.02 -0.72
C ALA A 13 9.35 -8.66 -0.41
N GLN A 14 8.13 -8.66 0.14
CA GLN A 14 7.45 -7.45 0.60
C GLN A 14 6.57 -7.79 1.80
N GLN A 15 6.81 -7.16 2.93
CA GLN A 15 5.93 -7.22 4.09
C GLN A 15 6.19 -6.01 5.00
N SER A 16 5.12 -5.41 5.54
CA SER A 16 5.25 -4.32 6.49
C SER A 16 5.71 -4.82 7.87
N ILE A 17 6.41 -3.98 8.61
CA ILE A 17 6.83 -4.27 9.98
C ILE A 17 5.62 -4.65 10.85
N ARG A 18 4.49 -3.95 10.68
CA ARG A 18 3.24 -4.24 11.40
C ARG A 18 2.71 -5.64 11.12
N GLU A 19 2.77 -6.09 9.87
CA GLU A 19 2.34 -7.44 9.48
C GLU A 19 3.32 -8.51 9.96
N MET A 20 4.62 -8.24 9.92
CA MET A 20 5.63 -9.14 10.50
C MET A 20 5.34 -9.40 11.99
N ILE A 21 5.05 -8.34 12.76
CA ILE A 21 4.70 -8.45 14.18
C ILE A 21 3.40 -9.26 14.37
N ARG A 22 2.36 -8.97 13.57
CA ARG A 22 1.05 -9.66 13.67
C ARG A 22 1.15 -11.14 13.35
N THR A 23 2.02 -11.53 12.44
CA THR A 23 2.19 -12.92 12.00
C THR A 23 3.34 -13.64 12.70
N GLY A 24 4.07 -12.97 13.61
CA GLY A 24 5.22 -13.52 14.31
C GLY A 24 6.41 -13.84 13.40
N ARG A 25 6.50 -13.22 12.21
CA ARG A 25 7.57 -13.43 11.24
C ARG A 25 8.70 -12.42 11.43
N SER A 26 9.92 -12.85 11.25
CA SER A 26 11.09 -11.96 11.20
C SER A 26 11.36 -11.49 9.76
N PRO A 27 12.07 -10.35 9.57
CA PRO A 27 12.53 -9.93 8.24
C PRO A 27 13.34 -11.01 7.51
N GLN A 28 14.16 -11.77 8.22
CA GLN A 28 14.94 -12.88 7.68
C GLN A 28 14.04 -13.99 7.12
N GLN A 29 12.97 -14.35 7.84
CA GLN A 29 12.00 -15.34 7.35
C GLN A 29 11.29 -14.89 6.10
N VAL A 30 10.86 -13.61 6.03
CA VAL A 30 10.23 -13.05 4.83
C VAL A 30 11.16 -13.17 3.62
N MET A 31 12.43 -12.80 3.79
CA MET A 31 13.44 -12.89 2.73
C MET A 31 13.71 -14.34 2.32
N GLN A 32 13.89 -15.24 3.29
CA GLN A 32 14.14 -16.67 3.03
C GLN A 32 13.00 -17.33 2.26
N ASP A 33 11.75 -17.07 2.64
CA ASP A 33 10.57 -17.61 1.97
C ASP A 33 10.45 -17.10 0.53
N ALA A 34 10.71 -15.81 0.31
CA ALA A 34 10.72 -15.23 -1.04
C ALA A 34 11.82 -15.87 -1.92
N LEU A 35 13.04 -16.00 -1.41
CA LEU A 35 14.15 -16.64 -2.14
C LEU A 35 13.89 -18.13 -2.41
N ALA A 36 13.33 -18.86 -1.44
CA ALA A 36 12.95 -20.26 -1.65
C ALA A 36 11.86 -20.41 -2.72
N GLY A 37 10.85 -19.52 -2.70
CA GLY A 37 9.81 -19.48 -3.72
C GLY A 37 10.35 -19.15 -5.12
N MET A 38 11.26 -18.20 -5.22
CA MET A 38 11.95 -17.87 -6.48
C MET A 38 12.74 -19.07 -7.01
N GLN A 39 13.51 -19.72 -6.15
CA GLN A 39 14.29 -20.91 -6.52
C GLN A 39 13.38 -22.04 -7.00
N ALA A 40 12.32 -22.34 -6.27
CA ALA A 40 11.36 -23.39 -6.64
C ALA A 40 10.65 -23.11 -7.97
N ALA A 41 10.38 -21.84 -8.27
CA ALA A 41 9.78 -21.39 -9.53
C ALA A 41 10.79 -21.24 -10.68
N GLY A 42 12.10 -21.43 -10.44
CA GLY A 42 13.17 -21.12 -11.40
C GLY A 42 13.12 -19.66 -11.84
N ALA A 43 12.86 -18.73 -10.91
CA ALA A 43 12.84 -17.30 -11.18
C ALA A 43 14.27 -16.75 -11.21
N GLU A 44 14.68 -16.18 -12.35
CA GLU A 44 16.02 -15.63 -12.57
C GLU A 44 16.00 -14.12 -12.84
N GLU A 45 14.80 -13.53 -12.88
CA GLU A 45 14.63 -12.10 -13.08
C GLU A 45 15.20 -11.29 -11.91
N ILE A 46 15.71 -10.10 -12.23
CA ILE A 46 16.07 -9.11 -11.21
C ILE A 46 14.79 -8.68 -10.49
N THR A 47 14.82 -8.74 -9.18
CA THR A 47 13.72 -8.35 -8.30
C THR A 47 14.23 -7.50 -7.15
N GLY A 48 13.37 -6.60 -6.65
CA GLY A 48 13.61 -5.88 -5.40
C GLY A 48 13.15 -6.68 -4.17
N ALA A 49 13.49 -6.13 -3.00
CA ALA A 49 13.01 -6.59 -1.70
C ALA A 49 12.59 -5.38 -0.87
N ASP A 50 11.29 -5.20 -0.65
CA ASP A 50 10.68 -4.02 -0.01
C ASP A 50 10.45 -4.26 1.48
N ALA A 51 11.20 -3.50 2.29
CA ALA A 51 10.95 -3.33 3.71
C ALA A 51 9.91 -2.23 3.89
N ASP A 52 8.66 -2.62 4.07
CA ASP A 52 7.51 -1.74 3.99
C ASP A 52 7.15 -1.09 5.35
N HIS A 53 6.82 0.21 5.33
CA HIS A 53 6.39 1.02 6.47
C HIS A 53 7.38 1.04 7.66
N LEU A 54 8.63 1.46 7.38
CA LEU A 54 9.65 1.66 8.41
C LEU A 54 9.41 2.96 9.17
N LYS A 55 9.40 2.90 10.50
CA LYS A 55 9.17 4.05 11.39
C LYS A 55 10.37 4.37 12.29
N THR A 56 11.21 3.37 12.56
CA THR A 56 12.29 3.48 13.55
C THR A 56 13.65 3.05 13.01
N THR A 57 14.71 3.48 13.67
CA THR A 57 16.08 3.04 13.38
C THR A 57 16.24 1.51 13.53
N ASP A 58 15.54 0.92 14.50
CA ASP A 58 15.57 -0.54 14.71
C ASP A 58 14.95 -1.29 13.53
N ASP A 59 13.85 -0.78 12.96
CA ASP A 59 13.24 -1.34 11.75
C ASP A 59 14.24 -1.36 10.58
N VAL A 60 14.96 -0.25 10.38
CA VAL A 60 16.00 -0.13 9.36
C VAL A 60 17.10 -1.18 9.59
N THR A 61 17.64 -1.25 10.82
CA THR A 61 18.74 -2.16 11.13
C THR A 61 18.37 -3.60 10.83
N ARG A 62 17.23 -4.06 11.33
CA ARG A 62 16.75 -5.44 11.15
C ARG A 62 16.48 -5.80 9.69
N THR A 63 15.98 -4.87 8.90
CA THR A 63 15.66 -5.12 7.49
C THR A 63 16.89 -5.05 6.61
N VAL A 64 17.85 -4.15 6.88
CA VAL A 64 19.15 -4.13 6.19
C VAL A 64 19.91 -5.43 6.46
N GLU A 65 19.97 -5.91 7.71
CA GLU A 65 20.60 -7.18 8.08
C GLU A 65 19.96 -8.38 7.37
N ALA A 66 18.64 -8.34 7.16
CA ALA A 66 17.91 -9.38 6.45
C ALA A 66 18.11 -9.39 4.93
N GLY A 67 18.69 -8.33 4.36
CA GLY A 67 18.99 -8.27 2.94
C GLY A 67 18.02 -7.45 2.09
N PHE A 68 17.10 -6.70 2.69
CA PHE A 68 16.23 -5.78 1.95
C PHE A 68 17.04 -4.68 1.29
N CYS A 69 16.55 -4.18 0.15
CA CYS A 69 17.23 -3.16 -0.66
C CYS A 69 16.28 -2.02 -1.13
N PHE A 70 15.00 -2.14 -0.90
CA PHE A 70 14.00 -1.11 -1.11
C PHE A 70 13.35 -0.81 0.24
N PHE A 71 13.30 0.46 0.64
CA PHE A 71 12.89 0.87 1.99
C PHE A 71 11.78 1.89 1.93
N THR A 72 10.59 1.52 2.35
CA THR A 72 9.45 2.43 2.46
C THR A 72 9.45 3.11 3.82
N ILE A 73 9.80 4.39 3.85
CA ILE A 73 9.72 5.23 5.05
C ILE A 73 8.27 5.64 5.28
N ASP A 74 7.76 5.43 6.50
CA ASP A 74 6.44 5.85 6.94
C ASP A 74 6.54 6.84 8.12
N PRO A 75 6.47 8.15 7.85
CA PRO A 75 6.53 9.17 8.90
C PRO A 75 5.15 9.53 9.48
N SER A 76 4.12 8.69 9.35
CA SER A 76 2.73 8.99 9.73
C SER A 76 2.56 9.39 11.20
N ASP A 77 3.41 8.89 12.11
CA ASP A 77 3.40 9.26 13.53
C ASP A 77 3.81 10.73 13.78
N TYR A 78 4.39 11.39 12.76
CA TYR A 78 4.83 12.79 12.78
C TYR A 78 3.95 13.71 11.93
N VAL A 79 2.87 13.19 11.34
CA VAL A 79 1.89 13.98 10.59
C VAL A 79 0.86 14.56 11.56
N ASP A 80 0.64 15.88 11.54
CA ASP A 80 -0.49 16.48 12.27
C ASP A 80 -1.78 16.25 11.49
N GLN A 81 -2.48 15.15 11.84
CA GLN A 81 -3.71 14.71 11.17
C GLN A 81 -4.87 15.73 11.27
N GLY A 82 -4.83 16.65 12.24
CA GLY A 82 -5.83 17.69 12.42
C GLY A 82 -5.60 18.95 11.58
N ALA A 83 -4.46 19.04 10.87
CA ALA A 83 -4.05 20.27 10.19
C ALA A 83 -5.07 20.78 9.16
N ASP A 84 -5.82 19.88 8.54
CA ASP A 84 -6.83 20.22 7.53
C ASP A 84 -8.05 20.95 8.14
N ASP A 85 -8.33 20.73 9.42
CA ASP A 85 -9.47 21.30 10.15
C ASP A 85 -9.10 22.55 10.97
N TYR A 86 -7.80 22.91 11.07
CA TYR A 86 -7.38 24.06 11.87
C TYR A 86 -7.74 25.39 11.21
N SER A 87 -8.20 26.33 12.04
CA SER A 87 -8.34 27.73 11.66
C SER A 87 -6.97 28.37 11.37
N GLU A 88 -6.96 29.47 10.63
CA GLU A 88 -5.72 30.19 10.31
C GLU A 88 -4.93 30.59 11.56
N SER A 89 -5.60 31.01 12.63
CA SER A 89 -4.95 31.36 13.90
C SER A 89 -4.26 30.18 14.55
N GLN A 90 -4.87 29.00 14.53
CA GLN A 90 -4.29 27.75 15.03
C GLN A 90 -3.10 27.30 14.17
N LEU A 91 -3.20 27.44 12.84
CA LEU A 91 -2.08 27.13 11.94
C LEU A 91 -0.88 28.04 12.22
N ARG A 92 -1.10 29.35 12.41
CA ARG A 92 -0.01 30.30 12.74
C ARG A 92 0.63 30.02 14.09
N GLU A 93 -0.15 29.65 15.10
CA GLU A 93 0.37 29.26 16.42
C GLU A 93 1.26 28.02 16.32
N LYS A 94 0.75 26.95 15.69
CA LYS A 94 1.53 25.70 15.50
C LYS A 94 2.75 25.89 14.61
N PHE A 95 2.63 26.67 13.54
CA PHE A 95 3.75 27.03 12.67
C PHE A 95 4.89 27.71 13.43
N SER A 96 4.59 28.58 14.41
CA SER A 96 5.62 29.28 15.20
C SER A 96 6.57 28.31 15.90
N ALA A 97 6.08 27.14 16.34
CA ALA A 97 6.87 26.08 16.93
C ALA A 97 7.73 25.29 15.91
N LEU A 98 7.26 25.21 14.67
CA LEU A 98 7.89 24.44 13.59
C LEU A 98 8.80 25.29 12.68
N ARG A 99 8.76 26.62 12.82
CA ARG A 99 9.43 27.58 11.92
C ARG A 99 10.92 27.30 11.71
N GLN A 100 11.63 26.90 12.78
CA GLN A 100 13.05 26.57 12.70
C GLN A 100 13.33 25.22 12.01
N GLN A 101 12.35 24.34 11.95
CA GLN A 101 12.45 23.05 11.29
C GLN A 101 12.02 23.13 9.81
N ALA A 102 11.21 24.12 9.45
CA ALA A 102 10.69 24.35 8.11
C ALA A 102 11.32 25.61 7.49
N LEU A 103 12.64 25.62 7.33
CA LEU A 103 13.38 26.75 6.72
C LEU A 103 12.96 26.98 5.27
N TRP A 104 12.54 25.94 4.58
CA TRP A 104 12.01 25.93 3.22
C TRP A 104 10.71 26.74 3.05
N PHE A 105 10.00 27.08 4.13
CA PHE A 105 8.73 27.79 4.05
C PHE A 105 8.81 29.06 3.20
N ASP A 106 9.84 29.87 3.36
CA ASP A 106 10.01 31.14 2.63
C ASP A 106 10.34 30.90 1.15
N ASP A 107 10.90 29.73 0.80
CA ASP A 107 11.22 29.39 -0.59
C ASP A 107 9.95 29.05 -1.41
N TYR A 108 8.89 28.62 -0.74
CA TYR A 108 7.60 28.30 -1.36
C TYR A 108 6.59 29.43 -1.19
N CYS A 109 6.47 30.02 -0.01
CA CYS A 109 5.39 30.94 0.34
C CYS A 109 5.35 32.18 -0.60
N GLY A 110 4.17 32.42 -1.15
CA GLY A 110 3.91 33.51 -2.08
C GLY A 110 4.41 33.27 -3.52
N THR A 111 4.90 32.06 -3.82
CA THR A 111 5.33 31.68 -5.19
C THR A 111 4.25 30.94 -5.95
N THR A 112 4.38 30.93 -7.26
CA THR A 112 3.67 30.00 -8.14
C THR A 112 4.70 29.16 -8.89
N ARG A 113 4.55 27.84 -8.84
CA ARG A 113 5.43 26.90 -9.55
C ARG A 113 4.63 26.08 -10.54
N THR A 114 5.24 25.79 -11.69
CA THR A 114 4.61 24.98 -12.74
C THR A 114 5.36 23.68 -12.90
N PHE A 115 4.61 22.57 -12.95
CA PHE A 115 5.10 21.21 -13.15
C PHE A 115 4.40 20.64 -14.39
N GLY A 116 5.10 20.58 -15.53
CA GLY A 116 4.47 20.26 -16.81
C GLY A 116 3.35 21.26 -17.15
N ASN A 117 2.12 20.76 -17.19
CA ASN A 117 0.91 21.58 -17.42
C ASN A 117 0.17 22.00 -16.14
N VAL A 118 0.70 21.67 -14.96
CA VAL A 118 0.07 21.94 -13.66
C VAL A 118 0.73 23.14 -13.01
N SER A 119 -0.06 24.19 -12.71
CA SER A 119 0.39 25.37 -11.98
C SER A 119 -0.15 25.34 -10.55
N ILE A 120 0.74 25.49 -9.58
CA ILE A 120 0.42 25.44 -8.15
C ILE A 120 0.78 26.77 -7.51
N GLU A 121 -0.23 27.43 -6.92
CA GLU A 121 -0.04 28.62 -6.11
C GLU A 121 0.26 28.23 -4.66
N PHE A 122 1.42 28.61 -4.17
CA PHE A 122 1.84 28.39 -2.79
C PHE A 122 1.47 29.61 -1.93
N SER A 123 0.17 29.86 -1.77
CA SER A 123 -0.30 30.93 -0.88
C SER A 123 0.17 30.70 0.56
N GLU A 124 0.19 31.76 1.40
CA GLU A 124 0.58 31.63 2.81
C GLU A 124 -0.26 30.59 3.54
N ALA A 125 -1.57 30.55 3.30
CA ALA A 125 -2.48 29.57 3.94
C ALA A 125 -2.13 28.12 3.55
N VAL A 126 -1.79 27.89 2.28
CA VAL A 126 -1.34 26.57 1.77
C VAL A 126 -0.03 26.16 2.43
N CYS A 127 0.96 27.07 2.47
CA CYS A 127 2.26 26.77 3.06
C CYS A 127 2.18 26.56 4.58
N LEU A 128 1.38 27.36 5.30
CA LEU A 128 1.15 27.16 6.74
C LEU A 128 0.56 25.77 7.02
N ARG A 129 -0.47 25.38 6.26
CA ARG A 129 -1.12 24.07 6.41
C ARG A 129 -0.16 22.93 6.11
N ALA A 130 0.55 22.98 4.98
CA ALA A 130 1.53 21.96 4.61
C ALA A 130 2.65 21.83 5.66
N THR A 131 3.12 22.96 6.20
CA THR A 131 4.16 22.97 7.24
C THR A 131 3.65 22.34 8.53
N VAL A 132 2.47 22.72 8.99
CA VAL A 132 1.88 22.16 10.22
C VAL A 132 1.62 20.66 10.03
N LYS A 133 1.08 20.27 8.89
CA LYS A 133 0.74 18.87 8.60
C LYS A 133 1.98 17.99 8.44
N TYR A 134 2.96 18.41 7.66
CA TYR A 134 4.07 17.55 7.22
C TYR A 134 5.46 18.01 7.66
N GLY A 135 5.62 19.18 8.28
CA GLY A 135 6.97 19.69 8.63
C GLY A 135 7.79 18.73 9.48
N ALA A 136 7.20 18.16 10.53
CA ALA A 136 7.87 17.17 11.37
C ALA A 136 8.07 15.82 10.62
N ALA A 137 7.09 15.42 9.79
CA ALA A 137 7.16 14.19 9.01
C ALA A 137 8.30 14.23 7.97
N ILE A 138 8.50 15.36 7.30
CA ILE A 138 9.61 15.58 6.36
C ILE A 138 10.96 15.44 7.10
N GLN A 139 11.11 16.07 8.27
CA GLN A 139 12.34 15.96 9.07
C GLN A 139 12.63 14.52 9.50
N GLN A 140 11.59 13.80 9.94
CA GLN A 140 11.71 12.38 10.29
C GLN A 140 12.12 11.53 9.09
N ALA A 141 11.50 11.75 7.94
CA ALA A 141 11.82 11.02 6.70
C ALA A 141 13.30 11.24 6.30
N ILE A 142 13.77 12.49 6.35
CA ILE A 142 15.17 12.85 6.07
C ILE A 142 16.12 12.18 7.07
N ALA A 143 15.79 12.22 8.36
CA ALA A 143 16.60 11.57 9.38
C ALA A 143 16.71 10.06 9.17
N LEU A 144 15.57 9.38 8.90
CA LEU A 144 15.55 7.95 8.69
C LEU A 144 16.25 7.54 7.38
N SER A 145 16.15 8.36 6.32
CA SER A 145 16.94 8.21 5.09
C SER A 145 18.44 8.21 5.37
N GLY A 146 18.90 9.07 6.28
CA GLY A 146 20.30 9.09 6.74
C GLY A 146 20.71 7.77 7.39
N VAL A 147 19.84 7.20 8.24
CA VAL A 147 20.08 5.89 8.88
C VAL A 147 20.14 4.77 7.85
N ILE A 148 19.20 4.74 6.89
CA ILE A 148 19.18 3.75 5.79
C ILE A 148 20.49 3.84 4.99
N ARG A 149 20.94 5.04 4.65
CA ARG A 149 22.20 5.27 3.93
C ARG A 149 23.41 4.68 4.67
N GLU A 150 23.56 5.03 5.94
CA GLU A 150 24.71 4.55 6.74
C GLU A 150 24.68 3.04 6.94
N ALA A 151 23.49 2.45 7.19
CA ALA A 151 23.35 1.02 7.37
C ALA A 151 23.70 0.23 6.07
N ASN A 152 23.20 0.68 4.91
CA ASN A 152 23.53 0.02 3.64
C ASN A 152 24.99 0.24 3.21
N ARG A 153 25.57 1.42 3.50
CA ARG A 153 26.99 1.68 3.28
C ARG A 153 27.87 0.71 4.06
N ALA A 154 27.51 0.41 5.31
CA ALA A 154 28.26 -0.50 6.17
C ALA A 154 28.32 -1.93 5.61
N VAL A 155 27.31 -2.37 4.85
CA VAL A 155 27.25 -3.70 4.22
C VAL A 155 27.57 -3.68 2.72
N GLY A 156 27.89 -2.52 2.14
CA GLY A 156 28.26 -2.35 0.74
C GLY A 156 27.10 -2.67 -0.23
N ARG A 157 25.85 -2.31 0.10
CA ARG A 157 24.65 -2.61 -0.69
C ARG A 157 24.05 -1.34 -1.26
N ASP A 158 23.68 -1.40 -2.55
CA ASP A 158 22.83 -0.40 -3.18
C ASP A 158 21.40 -0.50 -2.63
N TYR A 159 20.73 0.65 -2.55
CA TYR A 159 19.38 0.73 -1.99
C TYR A 159 18.55 1.82 -2.65
N GLU A 160 17.25 1.69 -2.53
CA GLU A 160 16.24 2.65 -2.99
C GLU A 160 15.32 3.05 -1.84
N ILE A 161 14.80 4.27 -1.87
CA ILE A 161 13.86 4.78 -0.85
C ILE A 161 12.53 5.14 -1.51
N GLU A 162 11.46 4.63 -0.91
CA GLU A 162 10.09 5.10 -1.08
C GLU A 162 9.68 5.92 0.15
N LEU A 163 8.88 6.97 -0.07
CA LEU A 163 8.24 7.72 1.00
C LEU A 163 6.72 7.50 0.95
N SER A 164 6.13 7.08 2.06
CA SER A 164 4.69 6.91 2.22
C SER A 164 4.11 8.05 3.04
N VAL A 165 3.11 8.75 2.48
CA VAL A 165 2.30 9.76 3.18
C VAL A 165 0.81 9.51 2.98
N ASP A 166 0.42 8.26 2.67
CA ASP A 166 -0.95 7.88 2.34
C ASP A 166 -1.82 7.55 3.55
N GLU A 167 -1.23 7.37 4.74
CA GLU A 167 -1.98 7.13 5.99
C GLU A 167 -2.52 8.44 6.60
N THR A 168 -3.29 9.22 5.82
CA THR A 168 -3.94 10.47 6.24
C THR A 168 -5.45 10.42 5.95
N PRO A 169 -6.30 11.14 6.74
CA PRO A 169 -7.74 11.18 6.50
C PRO A 169 -8.10 11.86 5.17
N GLN A 170 -7.38 12.93 4.81
CA GLN A 170 -7.61 13.72 3.62
C GLN A 170 -6.58 13.39 2.52
N PRO A 171 -6.97 13.49 1.24
CA PRO A 171 -6.03 13.36 0.14
C PRO A 171 -4.86 14.32 0.25
N THR A 172 -3.68 13.88 -0.19
CA THR A 172 -2.49 14.72 -0.32
C THR A 172 -2.72 15.75 -1.42
N THR A 173 -2.67 17.03 -1.10
CA THR A 173 -2.80 18.09 -2.10
C THR A 173 -1.56 18.17 -2.99
N LEU A 174 -1.70 18.78 -4.18
CA LEU A 174 -0.56 18.95 -5.10
C LEU A 174 0.55 19.80 -4.48
N ALA A 175 0.21 20.82 -3.69
CA ALA A 175 1.18 21.65 -2.99
C ALA A 175 1.93 20.86 -1.91
N GLU A 176 1.22 20.05 -1.12
CA GLU A 176 1.83 19.15 -0.13
C GLU A 176 2.77 18.15 -0.82
N HIS A 177 2.34 17.51 -1.91
CA HIS A 177 3.18 16.60 -2.68
C HIS A 177 4.46 17.28 -3.15
N ALA A 178 4.35 18.47 -3.76
CA ALA A 178 5.51 19.21 -4.28
C ALA A 178 6.49 19.62 -3.16
N ILE A 179 6.00 20.05 -2.00
CA ILE A 179 6.85 20.39 -0.84
C ILE A 179 7.52 19.13 -0.28
N ILE A 180 6.78 18.08 -0.01
CA ILE A 180 7.31 16.83 0.57
C ILE A 180 8.43 16.26 -0.31
N ALA A 181 8.15 16.07 -1.60
CA ALA A 181 9.12 15.51 -2.53
C ALA A 181 10.33 16.46 -2.73
N GLY A 182 10.06 17.77 -2.90
CA GLY A 182 11.10 18.76 -3.10
C GLY A 182 12.11 18.79 -1.94
N GLU A 183 11.63 18.79 -0.70
CA GLU A 183 12.48 18.83 0.49
C GLU A 183 13.25 17.51 0.72
N CYS A 184 12.61 16.38 0.50
CA CYS A 184 13.29 15.09 0.57
C CYS A 184 14.42 14.99 -0.48
N LEU A 185 14.15 15.36 -1.73
CA LEU A 185 15.16 15.37 -2.79
C LEU A 185 16.28 16.38 -2.54
N ALA A 186 15.95 17.59 -2.08
CA ALA A 186 16.93 18.62 -1.73
C ALA A 186 17.87 18.17 -0.60
N SER A 187 17.42 17.31 0.31
CA SER A 187 18.25 16.71 1.37
C SER A 187 19.24 15.64 0.86
N GLY A 188 19.16 15.26 -0.41
CA GLY A 188 19.95 14.18 -1.01
C GLY A 188 19.38 12.79 -0.74
N MET A 189 18.10 12.67 -0.39
CA MET A 189 17.40 11.38 -0.32
C MET A 189 17.30 10.77 -1.71
N PRO A 190 17.72 9.51 -1.94
CA PRO A 190 17.52 8.82 -3.22
C PRO A 190 16.07 8.34 -3.33
N LEU A 191 15.14 9.30 -3.45
CA LEU A 191 13.71 9.05 -3.55
C LEU A 191 13.39 8.50 -4.94
N VAL A 192 13.00 7.22 -5.02
CA VAL A 192 12.62 6.56 -6.28
C VAL A 192 11.12 6.34 -6.40
N SER A 193 10.37 6.53 -5.30
CA SER A 193 8.92 6.34 -5.25
C SER A 193 8.30 7.16 -4.13
N LEU A 194 7.09 7.68 -4.36
CA LEU A 194 6.30 8.38 -3.35
C LEU A 194 4.84 7.91 -3.42
N ALA A 195 4.28 7.57 -2.25
CA ALA A 195 2.89 7.17 -2.08
C ALA A 195 2.08 8.30 -1.44
N PRO A 196 1.39 9.16 -2.21
CA PRO A 196 0.45 10.11 -1.66
C PRO A 196 -0.87 9.43 -1.31
N ARG A 197 -1.69 10.06 -0.46
CA ARG A 197 -3.09 9.68 -0.29
C ARG A 197 -3.87 10.18 -1.51
N PHE A 198 -4.20 9.29 -2.42
CA PHE A 198 -5.01 9.62 -3.59
C PHE A 198 -6.47 9.90 -3.18
N ILE A 199 -7.20 10.62 -4.05
CA ILE A 199 -8.62 10.91 -3.83
C ILE A 199 -9.47 9.65 -3.98
N GLY A 200 -10.66 9.65 -3.35
CA GLY A 200 -11.57 8.50 -3.28
C GLY A 200 -11.24 7.55 -2.14
N GLU A 201 -11.92 6.41 -2.11
CA GLU A 201 -11.81 5.44 -1.04
C GLU A 201 -11.00 4.22 -1.49
N LEU A 202 -9.88 4.01 -0.84
CA LEU A 202 -8.96 2.89 -1.06
C LEU A 202 -9.11 1.84 0.05
N GLU A 203 -10.35 1.40 0.27
CA GLU A 203 -10.68 0.44 1.32
C GLU A 203 -10.04 -0.92 1.08
N LYS A 204 -9.65 -1.61 2.15
CA LYS A 204 -9.02 -2.93 2.05
C LYS A 204 -9.97 -4.00 1.51
N GLY A 205 -9.47 -4.89 0.67
CA GLY A 205 -10.17 -6.08 0.18
C GLY A 205 -11.21 -5.87 -0.92
N VAL A 206 -11.47 -4.62 -1.32
CA VAL A 206 -12.43 -4.26 -2.38
C VAL A 206 -11.84 -3.28 -3.38
N ASP A 207 -12.48 -3.11 -4.54
CA ASP A 207 -12.07 -2.18 -5.59
C ASP A 207 -12.19 -0.71 -5.15
N TYR A 208 -11.60 0.17 -5.95
CA TYR A 208 -11.67 1.61 -5.77
C TYR A 208 -13.11 2.12 -5.74
N LYS A 209 -13.42 3.00 -4.79
CA LYS A 209 -14.71 3.69 -4.68
C LYS A 209 -14.49 5.19 -4.88
N GLY A 210 -15.05 5.73 -5.96
CA GLY A 210 -14.96 7.16 -6.28
C GLY A 210 -15.20 7.42 -7.77
N ASP A 211 -15.11 8.68 -8.14
CA ASP A 211 -15.19 9.11 -9.54
C ASP A 211 -13.83 8.88 -10.23
N LEU A 212 -13.82 7.99 -11.22
CA LEU A 212 -12.60 7.66 -11.97
C LEU A 212 -12.08 8.82 -12.83
N GLN A 213 -12.94 9.74 -13.31
CA GLN A 213 -12.48 10.88 -14.09
C GLN A 213 -11.76 11.91 -13.20
N ILE A 214 -12.31 12.16 -12.01
CA ILE A 214 -11.67 13.03 -11.03
C ILE A 214 -10.34 12.41 -10.55
N LEU A 215 -10.32 11.09 -10.32
CA LEU A 215 -9.10 10.37 -9.97
C LEU A 215 -8.04 10.48 -11.08
N GLU A 216 -8.40 10.27 -12.34
CA GLU A 216 -7.50 10.34 -13.48
C GLU A 216 -6.85 11.72 -13.61
N ALA A 217 -7.64 12.80 -13.52
CA ALA A 217 -7.12 14.15 -13.50
C ALA A 217 -6.17 14.43 -12.31
N SER A 218 -6.46 13.87 -11.15
CA SER A 218 -5.58 13.96 -9.98
C SER A 218 -4.27 13.19 -10.18
N LEU A 219 -4.34 11.99 -10.73
CA LEU A 219 -3.16 11.17 -11.04
C LEU A 219 -2.25 11.87 -12.06
N ASP A 220 -2.81 12.45 -13.11
CA ASP A 220 -2.06 13.23 -14.12
C ASP A 220 -1.31 14.40 -13.47
N ALA A 221 -1.96 15.12 -12.56
CA ALA A 221 -1.34 16.23 -11.86
C ALA A 221 -0.22 15.79 -10.90
N HIS A 222 -0.42 14.71 -10.13
CA HIS A 222 0.62 14.13 -9.29
C HIS A 222 1.79 13.56 -10.11
N ALA A 223 1.51 12.95 -11.26
CA ALA A 223 2.54 12.42 -12.16
C ALA A 223 3.38 13.54 -12.80
N ALA A 224 2.78 14.69 -13.13
CA ALA A 224 3.52 15.86 -13.62
C ALA A 224 4.52 16.36 -12.57
N ILE A 225 4.14 16.44 -11.30
CA ILE A 225 5.04 16.80 -10.20
C ILE A 225 6.18 15.79 -10.08
N ALA A 226 5.84 14.49 -10.07
CA ALA A 226 6.82 13.42 -9.92
C ALA A 226 7.85 13.39 -11.06
N SER A 227 7.42 13.64 -12.29
CA SER A 227 8.28 13.73 -13.47
C SER A 227 9.21 14.93 -13.44
N GLU A 228 8.75 16.09 -13.00
CA GLU A 228 9.51 17.34 -13.03
C GLU A 228 10.52 17.43 -11.88
N LEU A 229 10.13 17.01 -10.65
CA LEU A 229 11.00 17.06 -9.48
C LEU A 229 12.02 15.91 -9.45
N GLY A 230 11.65 14.73 -10.00
CA GLY A 230 12.45 13.52 -9.92
C GLY A 230 13.33 13.24 -11.13
N PRO A 231 12.99 12.31 -12.00
CA PRO A 231 11.78 11.46 -11.97
C PRO A 231 11.76 10.43 -10.83
N TYR A 232 10.60 10.24 -10.21
CA TYR A 232 10.30 9.15 -9.29
C TYR A 232 8.92 8.57 -9.58
N LYS A 233 8.68 7.34 -9.13
CA LYS A 233 7.42 6.64 -9.35
C LYS A 233 6.32 7.17 -8.42
N LEU A 234 5.07 7.17 -8.88
CA LEU A 234 3.92 7.21 -8.00
C LEU A 234 3.62 5.81 -7.46
N SER A 235 3.47 5.70 -6.15
CA SER A 235 3.17 4.44 -5.48
C SER A 235 1.72 4.37 -5.03
N LEU A 236 1.09 3.22 -5.30
CA LEU A 236 -0.23 2.88 -4.80
C LEU A 236 -0.07 1.84 -3.69
N HIS A 237 -0.15 2.28 -2.44
CA HIS A 237 -0.17 1.41 -1.28
C HIS A 237 -1.49 0.68 -1.17
N SER A 238 -2.27 0.41 -0.47
CA SER A 238 -3.61 -0.24 -0.53
C SER A 238 -4.06 -0.67 -1.95
N GLY A 239 -3.09 -1.03 -2.81
CA GLY A 239 -3.29 -1.29 -4.24
C GLY A 239 -3.96 -2.61 -4.56
N SER A 240 -3.97 -3.58 -3.63
CA SER A 240 -4.62 -4.86 -3.85
C SER A 240 -6.09 -4.69 -4.23
N ASP A 241 -6.50 -5.38 -5.29
CA ASP A 241 -7.87 -5.39 -5.83
C ASP A 241 -8.41 -4.04 -6.35
N LYS A 242 -7.56 -3.04 -6.58
CA LYS A 242 -7.95 -1.73 -7.12
C LYS A 242 -7.94 -1.70 -8.65
N LEU A 243 -8.43 -2.77 -9.29
CA LEU A 243 -8.28 -2.98 -10.72
C LEU A 243 -8.88 -1.84 -11.56
N SER A 244 -9.97 -1.23 -11.10
CA SER A 244 -10.65 -0.15 -11.83
C SER A 244 -9.81 1.12 -12.02
N MET A 245 -8.82 1.35 -11.14
CA MET A 245 -7.95 2.53 -11.22
C MET A 245 -6.57 2.25 -11.82
N TYR A 246 -6.19 0.98 -12.00
CA TYR A 246 -4.83 0.64 -12.44
C TYR A 246 -4.49 1.17 -13.82
N GLY A 247 -5.43 1.10 -14.78
CA GLY A 247 -5.22 1.64 -16.11
C GLY A 247 -4.98 3.16 -16.09
N ALA A 248 -5.73 3.90 -15.26
CA ALA A 248 -5.53 5.33 -15.08
C ALA A 248 -4.15 5.65 -14.45
N LEU A 249 -3.76 4.92 -13.40
CA LEU A 249 -2.44 5.07 -12.77
C LEU A 249 -1.31 4.81 -13.78
N ALA A 250 -1.40 3.72 -14.54
CA ALA A 250 -0.37 3.34 -15.50
C ALA A 250 -0.24 4.35 -16.65
N ARG A 251 -1.37 4.91 -17.15
CA ARG A 251 -1.37 5.98 -18.16
C ARG A 251 -0.75 7.26 -17.63
N ALA A 252 -1.25 7.75 -16.50
CA ALA A 252 -0.81 9.02 -15.92
C ALA A 252 0.69 9.03 -15.64
N THR A 253 1.24 7.90 -15.20
CA THR A 253 2.67 7.76 -14.88
C THR A 253 3.53 7.33 -16.06
N ALA A 254 2.96 7.11 -17.24
CA ALA A 254 3.67 6.51 -18.39
C ALA A 254 4.44 5.23 -18.00
N GLY A 255 3.85 4.40 -17.13
CA GLY A 255 4.46 3.17 -16.62
C GLY A 255 5.44 3.36 -15.45
N GLN A 256 5.68 4.58 -14.99
CA GLN A 256 6.52 4.87 -13.81
C GLN A 256 5.66 4.78 -12.53
N PHE A 257 5.25 3.59 -12.17
CA PHE A 257 4.45 3.32 -10.98
C PHE A 257 5.08 2.23 -10.10
N HIS A 258 4.66 2.21 -8.84
CA HIS A 258 4.83 1.11 -7.91
C HIS A 258 3.45 0.74 -7.35
N VAL A 259 3.10 -0.55 -7.27
CA VAL A 259 1.80 -1.01 -6.73
C VAL A 259 2.02 -2.15 -5.76
N LYS A 260 1.54 -1.98 -4.53
CA LYS A 260 1.60 -3.01 -3.48
C LYS A 260 0.34 -3.87 -3.53
N THR A 261 0.49 -5.15 -3.91
CA THR A 261 -0.62 -6.08 -4.16
C THR A 261 -0.67 -7.27 -3.22
N ALA A 262 0.28 -7.41 -2.29
CA ALA A 262 0.37 -8.58 -1.41
C ALA A 262 -0.79 -8.72 -0.41
N GLY A 263 -1.43 -7.62 -0.03
CA GLY A 263 -2.41 -7.58 1.06
C GLY A 263 -3.62 -8.49 0.91
N THR A 264 -4.00 -8.88 -0.32
CA THR A 264 -5.15 -9.75 -0.59
C THR A 264 -4.78 -11.20 -0.88
N SER A 265 -3.50 -11.56 -0.87
CA SER A 265 -3.06 -12.97 -1.02
C SER A 265 -3.68 -13.89 0.05
N TYR A 266 -3.94 -13.36 1.25
CA TYR A 266 -4.65 -14.08 2.29
C TYR A 266 -6.08 -14.45 1.87
N LEU A 267 -6.82 -13.56 1.21
CA LEU A 267 -8.17 -13.84 0.73
C LEU A 267 -8.16 -14.95 -0.34
N GLU A 268 -7.13 -14.97 -1.17
CA GLU A 268 -6.96 -16.03 -2.16
C GLU A 268 -6.53 -17.37 -1.51
N ALA A 269 -5.81 -17.34 -0.40
CA ALA A 269 -5.59 -18.53 0.42
C ALA A 269 -6.91 -19.08 1.00
N LEU A 270 -7.81 -18.18 1.46
CA LEU A 270 -9.15 -18.58 1.91
C LEU A 270 -10.02 -19.11 0.77
N ARG A 271 -9.81 -18.66 -0.47
CA ARG A 271 -10.49 -19.23 -1.65
C ARG A 271 -10.13 -20.69 -1.87
N VAL A 272 -8.89 -21.08 -1.59
CA VAL A 272 -8.49 -22.49 -1.60
C VAL A 272 -9.25 -23.26 -0.54
N ALA A 273 -9.37 -22.71 0.69
CA ALA A 273 -10.18 -23.36 1.73
C ALA A 273 -11.65 -23.51 1.31
N ALA A 274 -12.26 -22.44 0.73
CA ALA A 274 -13.63 -22.49 0.25
C ALA A 274 -13.89 -23.60 -0.79
N ARG A 275 -12.87 -23.94 -1.60
CA ARG A 275 -12.96 -24.92 -2.67
C ARG A 275 -12.55 -26.34 -2.28
N CYS A 276 -11.61 -26.48 -1.33
CA CYS A 276 -11.01 -27.77 -0.97
C CYS A 276 -11.42 -28.27 0.43
N ASP A 277 -11.81 -27.37 1.34
CA ASP A 277 -12.23 -27.69 2.70
C ASP A 277 -13.32 -26.71 3.17
N GLU A 278 -14.57 -26.97 2.77
CA GLU A 278 -15.72 -26.12 3.11
C GLU A 278 -15.89 -25.95 4.64
N ASP A 279 -15.63 -26.99 5.43
CA ASP A 279 -15.78 -26.93 6.90
C ASP A 279 -14.78 -25.95 7.51
N LEU A 280 -13.53 -26.03 7.10
CA LEU A 280 -12.50 -25.07 7.54
C LEU A 280 -12.90 -23.63 7.13
N PHE A 281 -13.35 -23.42 5.90
CA PHE A 281 -13.76 -22.09 5.45
C PHE A 281 -14.94 -21.54 6.26
N ARG A 282 -15.97 -22.36 6.54
CA ARG A 282 -17.10 -21.98 7.39
C ARG A 282 -16.68 -21.58 8.80
N ARG A 283 -15.78 -22.35 9.41
CA ARG A 283 -15.22 -22.03 10.74
C ARG A 283 -14.43 -20.71 10.71
N ILE A 284 -13.65 -20.46 9.67
CA ILE A 284 -12.92 -19.20 9.49
C ILE A 284 -13.89 -18.03 9.34
N VAL A 285 -14.92 -18.13 8.50
CA VAL A 285 -15.95 -17.08 8.33
C VAL A 285 -16.63 -16.78 9.66
N THR A 286 -17.07 -17.81 10.39
CA THR A 286 -17.74 -17.64 11.69
C THR A 286 -16.81 -16.97 12.71
N PHE A 287 -15.55 -17.37 12.77
CA PHE A 287 -14.55 -16.77 13.64
C PHE A 287 -14.28 -15.30 13.23
N ALA A 288 -14.08 -15.03 11.93
CA ALA A 288 -13.86 -13.70 11.42
C ALA A 288 -15.00 -12.74 11.77
N ARG A 289 -16.26 -13.17 11.61
CA ARG A 289 -17.42 -12.37 12.02
C ARG A 289 -17.40 -12.06 13.52
N SER A 290 -17.02 -12.99 14.36
CA SER A 290 -16.95 -12.77 15.81
C SER A 290 -15.86 -11.76 16.23
N ARG A 291 -14.81 -11.63 15.41
CA ARG A 291 -13.68 -10.73 15.64
C ARG A 291 -13.80 -9.37 14.97
N TYR A 292 -14.64 -9.26 13.94
CA TYR A 292 -14.65 -8.14 13.01
C TYR A 292 -14.74 -6.77 13.69
N GLU A 293 -15.69 -6.57 14.61
CA GLU A 293 -15.88 -5.26 15.25
C GLU A 293 -14.66 -4.82 16.08
N THR A 294 -13.88 -5.76 16.59
CA THR A 294 -12.65 -5.44 17.31
C THR A 294 -11.50 -5.19 16.33
N ASP A 295 -11.34 -6.08 15.36
CA ASP A 295 -10.15 -6.10 14.50
C ASP A 295 -10.20 -4.99 13.42
N ARG A 296 -11.42 -4.56 12.99
CA ARG A 296 -11.59 -3.46 12.02
C ARG A 296 -11.16 -2.08 12.52
N ALA A 297 -10.99 -1.90 13.82
CA ALA A 297 -10.71 -0.59 14.42
C ALA A 297 -9.46 0.13 13.86
N THR A 298 -8.53 -0.63 13.26
CA THR A 298 -7.30 -0.11 12.64
C THR A 298 -7.34 -0.08 11.12
N TYR A 299 -8.51 -0.29 10.51
CA TYR A 299 -8.68 -0.36 9.05
C TYR A 299 -9.71 0.66 8.57
N HIS A 300 -9.45 1.23 7.41
CA HIS A 300 -10.43 2.00 6.68
C HIS A 300 -11.30 1.06 5.82
N VAL A 301 -12.50 0.75 6.30
CA VAL A 301 -13.46 -0.17 5.67
C VAL A 301 -14.88 0.25 6.00
N SER A 302 -15.81 0.03 5.07
CA SER A 302 -17.23 0.39 5.20
C SER A 302 -18.15 -0.80 5.45
N ALA A 303 -17.67 -2.04 5.33
CA ALA A 303 -18.50 -3.23 5.55
C ALA A 303 -19.08 -3.28 6.97
N THR A 304 -20.31 -3.76 7.08
CA THR A 304 -20.96 -4.08 8.34
C THR A 304 -21.34 -5.57 8.36
N LEU A 305 -21.48 -6.14 9.57
CA LEU A 305 -21.86 -7.56 9.68
C LEU A 305 -23.24 -7.86 9.08
N ASP A 306 -24.15 -6.88 9.10
CA ASP A 306 -25.47 -7.02 8.53
C ASP A 306 -25.49 -7.04 6.98
N ALA A 307 -24.37 -6.62 6.35
CA ALA A 307 -24.25 -6.62 4.90
C ALA A 307 -24.04 -8.04 4.33
N THR A 308 -23.72 -9.03 5.17
CA THR A 308 -23.51 -10.43 4.78
C THR A 308 -24.19 -11.37 5.75
N PRO A 309 -24.88 -12.42 5.26
CA PRO A 309 -25.46 -13.44 6.14
C PRO A 309 -24.39 -14.25 6.85
N PRO A 310 -24.67 -14.77 8.06
CA PRO A 310 -23.79 -15.72 8.75
C PRO A 310 -23.58 -17.01 7.94
N ALA A 311 -22.42 -17.67 8.15
CA ALA A 311 -22.06 -18.86 7.39
C ALA A 311 -23.08 -20.02 7.55
N GLU A 312 -23.70 -20.15 8.72
CA GLU A 312 -24.73 -21.17 9.03
C GLU A 312 -26.03 -20.98 8.26
N GLU A 313 -26.33 -19.77 7.77
CA GLU A 313 -27.52 -19.49 6.96
C GLU A 313 -27.30 -19.80 5.48
N ILE A 314 -26.05 -19.99 5.03
CA ILE A 314 -25.68 -20.24 3.64
C ILE A 314 -25.49 -21.73 3.43
N GLN A 315 -26.33 -22.37 2.64
CA GLN A 315 -26.33 -23.84 2.49
C GLN A 315 -25.24 -24.36 1.55
N HIS A 316 -24.90 -23.61 0.51
CA HIS A 316 -24.00 -24.06 -0.56
C HIS A 316 -22.61 -23.45 -0.46
N ALA A 317 -21.56 -24.25 -0.56
CA ALA A 317 -20.16 -23.80 -0.53
C ALA A 317 -19.85 -22.71 -1.55
N ARG A 318 -20.33 -22.86 -2.79
CA ARG A 318 -20.11 -21.86 -3.86
C ARG A 318 -20.79 -20.51 -3.56
N GLU A 319 -21.95 -20.53 -2.90
CA GLU A 319 -22.64 -19.32 -2.48
C GLU A 319 -21.88 -18.62 -1.34
N LEU A 320 -21.34 -19.41 -0.39
CA LEU A 320 -20.49 -18.90 0.68
C LEU A 320 -19.21 -18.26 0.11
N GLU A 321 -18.53 -18.93 -0.84
CA GLU A 321 -17.39 -18.36 -1.56
C GLU A 321 -17.78 -17.04 -2.24
N LYS A 322 -18.91 -16.99 -2.94
CA LYS A 322 -19.40 -15.80 -3.64
C LYS A 322 -19.63 -14.62 -2.68
N ILE A 323 -20.32 -14.83 -1.58
CA ILE A 323 -20.68 -13.76 -0.61
C ILE A 323 -19.45 -13.22 0.13
N TYR A 324 -18.49 -14.09 0.47
CA TYR A 324 -17.35 -13.71 1.29
C TYR A 324 -16.06 -13.43 0.52
N LEU A 325 -15.91 -13.97 -0.70
CA LEU A 325 -14.70 -13.80 -1.51
C LEU A 325 -15.00 -13.26 -2.91
N GLU A 326 -16.25 -13.27 -3.34
CA GLU A 326 -16.71 -12.97 -4.71
C GLU A 326 -16.05 -13.89 -5.77
N LEU A 327 -16.66 -14.08 -6.90
CA LEU A 327 -16.15 -14.96 -7.95
C LEU A 327 -15.65 -14.11 -9.11
N TRP A 328 -14.48 -14.42 -9.64
CA TRP A 328 -13.95 -13.71 -10.82
C TRP A 328 -14.87 -13.78 -12.04
N ASP A 329 -15.62 -14.86 -12.19
CA ASP A 329 -16.60 -15.01 -13.28
C ASP A 329 -17.74 -13.98 -13.21
N ASP A 330 -18.03 -13.45 -12.03
CA ASP A 330 -19.07 -12.46 -11.79
C ASP A 330 -18.54 -11.01 -11.91
N VAL A 331 -17.21 -10.82 -11.98
CA VAL A 331 -16.57 -9.51 -12.00
C VAL A 331 -16.25 -9.10 -13.44
N PRO A 332 -16.71 -7.91 -13.89
CA PRO A 332 -16.39 -7.42 -15.24
C PRO A 332 -14.88 -7.23 -15.43
N GLN A 333 -14.42 -7.41 -16.66
CA GLN A 333 -13.00 -7.19 -17.00
C GLN A 333 -12.54 -5.76 -16.60
N GLY A 334 -11.35 -5.64 -16.00
CA GLY A 334 -10.79 -4.38 -15.54
C GLY A 334 -11.44 -3.83 -14.27
N LYS A 335 -12.28 -4.62 -13.60
CA LYS A 335 -12.84 -4.30 -12.28
C LYS A 335 -12.29 -5.26 -11.23
N GLY A 336 -12.27 -4.78 -9.99
CA GLY A 336 -11.95 -5.57 -8.81
C GLY A 336 -13.21 -6.02 -8.07
N PHE A 337 -12.99 -6.72 -6.99
CA PHE A 337 -14.04 -7.22 -6.12
C PHE A 337 -14.72 -6.11 -5.31
N THR A 338 -15.99 -6.29 -4.98
CA THR A 338 -16.80 -5.28 -4.27
C THR A 338 -17.56 -5.81 -3.05
N GLU A 339 -17.62 -7.13 -2.88
CA GLU A 339 -18.42 -7.74 -1.82
C GLU A 339 -17.91 -7.43 -0.41
N PRO A 340 -18.79 -6.99 0.51
CA PRO A 340 -18.39 -6.60 1.88
C PRO A 340 -17.82 -7.77 2.70
N GLY A 341 -18.15 -9.01 2.39
CA GLY A 341 -17.59 -10.19 3.02
C GLY A 341 -16.06 -10.25 2.96
N ARG A 342 -15.47 -9.74 1.87
CA ARG A 342 -14.03 -9.65 1.69
C ARG A 342 -13.37 -8.74 2.74
N GLN A 343 -14.02 -7.65 3.11
CA GLN A 343 -13.53 -6.73 4.15
C GLN A 343 -13.56 -7.38 5.54
N ILE A 344 -14.62 -8.15 5.83
CA ILE A 344 -14.75 -8.90 7.09
C ILE A 344 -13.60 -9.88 7.24
N LEU A 345 -13.31 -10.66 6.20
CA LEU A 345 -12.21 -11.62 6.19
C LEU A 345 -10.85 -10.91 6.22
N HIS A 346 -10.67 -9.84 5.43
CA HIS A 346 -9.40 -9.13 5.38
C HIS A 346 -9.00 -8.52 6.72
N CYS A 347 -9.92 -7.84 7.42
CA CYS A 347 -9.61 -7.18 8.69
C CYS A 347 -9.20 -8.16 9.79
N THR A 348 -9.64 -9.41 9.72
CA THR A 348 -9.45 -10.42 10.76
C THR A 348 -8.31 -11.39 10.47
N PHE A 349 -7.51 -11.15 9.41
CA PHE A 349 -6.44 -12.07 9.00
C PHE A 349 -5.45 -12.38 10.13
N GLY A 350 -5.05 -11.37 10.91
CA GLY A 350 -4.11 -11.53 12.00
C GLY A 350 -4.65 -12.45 13.11
N SER A 351 -5.93 -12.29 13.48
CA SER A 351 -6.59 -13.12 14.47
C SER A 351 -6.75 -14.58 14.00
N VAL A 352 -7.05 -14.77 12.70
CA VAL A 352 -7.17 -16.12 12.11
C VAL A 352 -5.79 -16.80 12.06
N LEU A 353 -4.77 -16.12 11.52
CA LEU A 353 -3.45 -16.72 11.30
C LEU A 353 -2.68 -16.99 12.59
N SER A 354 -2.96 -16.29 13.68
CA SER A 354 -2.31 -16.51 14.98
C SER A 354 -2.89 -17.66 15.80
N GLY A 355 -3.95 -18.32 15.33
CA GLY A 355 -4.63 -19.41 16.01
C GLY A 355 -4.57 -20.75 15.26
N THR A 356 -5.28 -21.75 15.80
CA THR A 356 -5.37 -23.10 15.21
C THR A 356 -5.95 -23.10 13.79
N LEU A 357 -6.87 -22.18 13.47
CA LEU A 357 -7.40 -22.05 12.12
C LEU A 357 -6.31 -21.65 11.13
N GLY A 358 -5.34 -20.85 11.54
CA GLY A 358 -4.19 -20.50 10.72
C GLY A 358 -3.27 -21.70 10.46
N GLU A 359 -3.02 -22.54 11.48
CA GLU A 359 -2.24 -23.78 11.34
C GLU A 359 -2.93 -24.75 10.36
N GLU A 360 -4.24 -24.95 10.51
CA GLU A 360 -5.04 -25.79 9.60
C GLU A 360 -5.02 -25.23 8.16
N LEU A 361 -5.15 -23.91 7.99
CA LEU A 361 -5.06 -23.27 6.68
C LEU A 361 -3.70 -23.51 6.02
N VAL A 362 -2.60 -23.34 6.75
CA VAL A 362 -1.24 -23.59 6.24
C VAL A 362 -1.05 -25.07 5.84
N GLN A 363 -1.60 -26.00 6.62
CA GLN A 363 -1.58 -27.44 6.27
C GLN A 363 -2.36 -27.71 4.99
N LEU A 364 -3.56 -27.14 4.84
CA LEU A 364 -4.37 -27.26 3.62
C LEU A 364 -3.64 -26.71 2.41
N LEU A 365 -3.07 -25.49 2.50
CA LEU A 365 -2.33 -24.89 1.39
C LEU A 365 -1.10 -25.74 1.00
N SER A 366 -0.47 -26.40 1.95
CA SER A 366 0.65 -27.30 1.73
C SER A 366 0.24 -28.58 1.00
N SER A 367 -0.97 -29.10 1.27
CA SER A 367 -1.50 -30.27 0.56
C SER A 367 -2.09 -29.92 -0.81
N GLU A 368 -2.64 -28.70 -0.97
CA GLU A 368 -3.34 -28.23 -2.15
C GLU A 368 -2.52 -27.20 -2.96
N GLN A 369 -1.20 -27.41 -3.05
CA GLN A 369 -0.27 -26.47 -3.72
C GLN A 369 -0.65 -26.15 -5.17
N ALA A 370 -1.20 -27.14 -5.90
CA ALA A 370 -1.62 -26.94 -7.29
C ALA A 370 -2.78 -25.94 -7.38
N MET A 371 -3.82 -26.12 -6.55
CA MET A 371 -4.95 -25.22 -6.47
C MET A 371 -4.54 -23.83 -6.01
N TYR A 372 -3.67 -23.74 -4.98
CA TYR A 372 -3.17 -22.47 -4.48
C TYR A 372 -2.37 -21.70 -5.53
N THR A 373 -1.53 -22.42 -6.29
CA THR A 373 -0.78 -21.83 -7.41
C THR A 373 -1.71 -21.32 -8.51
N GLU A 374 -2.76 -22.06 -8.86
CA GLU A 374 -3.73 -21.66 -9.87
C GLU A 374 -4.50 -20.40 -9.44
N VAL A 375 -5.03 -20.37 -8.22
CA VAL A 375 -5.77 -19.24 -7.65
C VAL A 375 -4.91 -17.97 -7.61
N LEU A 376 -3.67 -18.07 -7.12
CA LEU A 376 -2.75 -16.93 -7.10
C LEU A 376 -2.32 -16.49 -8.50
N ALA A 377 -2.14 -17.44 -9.43
CA ALA A 377 -1.78 -17.12 -10.80
C ALA A 377 -2.90 -16.33 -11.51
N GLU A 378 -4.16 -16.72 -11.32
CA GLU A 378 -5.31 -15.98 -11.83
C GLU A 378 -5.39 -14.58 -11.21
N HIS A 379 -5.31 -14.49 -9.90
CA HIS A 379 -5.37 -13.24 -9.16
C HIS A 379 -4.30 -12.24 -9.65
N PHE A 380 -3.04 -12.64 -9.69
CA PHE A 380 -1.96 -11.76 -10.15
C PHE A 380 -2.02 -11.47 -11.66
N ALA A 381 -2.53 -12.40 -12.48
CA ALA A 381 -2.68 -12.14 -13.90
C ALA A 381 -3.66 -10.99 -14.15
N ARG A 382 -4.81 -10.97 -13.47
CA ARG A 382 -5.80 -9.91 -13.58
C ARG A 382 -5.28 -8.54 -13.14
N HIS A 383 -4.49 -8.51 -12.06
CA HIS A 383 -3.82 -7.28 -11.60
C HIS A 383 -2.85 -6.74 -12.67
N LEU A 384 -2.01 -7.61 -13.21
CA LEU A 384 -1.00 -7.24 -14.21
C LEU A 384 -1.63 -6.83 -15.55
N GLU A 385 -2.69 -7.52 -15.98
CA GLU A 385 -3.45 -7.16 -17.18
C GLU A 385 -4.12 -5.78 -17.05
N ALA A 386 -4.70 -5.49 -15.90
CA ALA A 386 -5.31 -4.19 -15.65
C ALA A 386 -4.27 -3.05 -15.63
N LEU A 387 -3.08 -3.27 -15.06
CA LEU A 387 -1.97 -2.30 -15.12
C LEU A 387 -1.47 -2.13 -16.56
N ARG A 388 -1.28 -3.22 -17.30
CA ARG A 388 -0.80 -3.17 -18.69
C ARG A 388 -1.75 -2.41 -19.62
N SER A 389 -3.05 -2.54 -19.41
CA SER A 389 -4.04 -1.83 -20.23
C SER A 389 -3.89 -0.31 -20.23
N GLY A 390 -3.14 0.25 -19.32
CA GLY A 390 -2.79 1.67 -19.27
C GLY A 390 -1.44 2.02 -19.89
N ILE A 391 -0.60 1.03 -20.21
CA ILE A 391 0.74 1.24 -20.82
C ILE A 391 0.68 1.02 -22.34
N GLU A 392 -0.20 0.12 -22.80
CA GLU A 392 -0.45 -0.19 -24.22
C GLU A 392 -1.30 0.89 -24.88
#